data_b81bd5dad6edc901c9cc01633a1a6b9a
#
_entry.id   b81bd5dad6edc901c9cc01633a1a6b9a
#
_cell.length_a   1.000
_cell.length_b   1.000
_cell.length_c   1.000
_cell.angle_alpha   90.00
_cell.angle_beta   90.00
_cell.angle_gamma   90.00
#
_symmetry.space_group_name_H-M   'P 1'
#
loop_
_entity.id
_entity.type
_entity.pdbx_description
1 polymer ?
#
loop_
_entity_poly.entity_id
_entity_poly.type
_entity_poly.pdbx_seq_one_letter_code
_entity_poly.pdbx_strand_id
1 'polypeptide(L)'
;MALRAENLSRQYFRRTAQANCFYAVKDVSLALNSGEVTVLMGRSGSGKTTLLHMLSGLLTPTEGKVWLGDTDVYGLNDKALSRLRNEKLGVIPQGRSAIDTLTALENILLPAQLAGKAGDIEAARCWMAALGIEHLSDAMPAELSGGELRRMAIARALAQAPEVILADEPTGDLDDENTERVLTVLRDAAKSDGRAVLIVSHDSEAARYADHVYRMDGGELGEKHIPL
;
A
#
# COMPACT_ATOMS: atom_id res chain seq x y z
N MET A 1 -11.41 13.54 -2.91
CA MET A 1 -10.18 13.29 -2.11
C MET A 1 -10.47 12.10 -1.22
N ALA A 2 -9.75 11.00 -1.39
CA ALA A 2 -9.99 9.79 -0.61
C ALA A 2 -9.18 9.78 0.70
N LEU A 3 -7.88 10.16 0.63
CA LEU A 3 -7.01 10.22 1.81
C LEU A 3 -6.17 11.50 1.77
N ARG A 4 -6.01 12.13 2.94
CA ARG A 4 -5.23 13.37 3.11
C ARG A 4 -4.33 13.29 4.32
N ALA A 5 -3.08 13.66 4.13
CA ALA A 5 -2.08 13.87 5.17
C ALA A 5 -1.81 15.35 5.35
N GLU A 6 -1.73 15.82 6.57
CA GLU A 6 -1.48 17.23 6.93
C GLU A 6 -0.29 17.30 7.89
N ASN A 7 0.81 17.91 7.44
CA ASN A 7 2.02 18.21 8.22
C ASN A 7 2.56 17.00 9.00
N LEU A 8 2.57 15.83 8.36
CA LEU A 8 3.00 14.59 8.99
C LEU A 8 4.49 14.62 9.28
N SER A 9 4.83 14.33 10.54
CA SER A 9 6.21 14.13 10.97
C SER A 9 6.33 12.85 11.78
N ARG A 10 7.44 12.14 11.59
CA ARG A 10 7.82 11.01 12.43
C ARG A 10 9.26 11.12 12.86
N GLN A 11 9.45 11.29 14.16
CA GLN A 11 10.75 11.39 14.81
C GLN A 11 11.12 10.08 15.50
N TYR A 12 12.37 9.69 15.38
CA TYR A 12 12.96 8.56 16.06
C TYR A 12 14.18 9.00 16.88
N PHE A 13 14.42 8.30 17.97
CA PHE A 13 15.57 8.51 18.85
C PHE A 13 16.57 7.38 18.65
N ARG A 14 17.81 7.69 18.33
CA ARG A 14 18.92 6.72 18.36
C ARG A 14 19.55 6.74 19.73
N ARG A 15 19.69 5.59 20.37
CA ARG A 15 20.48 5.44 21.61
C ARG A 15 21.97 5.34 21.23
N THR A 16 22.57 6.48 20.89
CA THR A 16 24.03 6.62 20.74
C THR A 16 24.52 7.55 21.84
N ALA A 17 25.86 7.59 22.09
CA ALA A 17 26.46 8.44 23.13
C ALA A 17 26.16 9.94 22.97
N GLN A 18 25.70 10.35 21.79
CA GLN A 18 25.07 11.63 21.53
C GLN A 18 23.61 11.32 21.18
N ALA A 19 22.68 11.73 22.04
CA ALA A 19 21.24 11.56 21.83
C ALA A 19 20.80 12.32 20.57
N ASN A 20 20.84 11.64 19.41
CA ASN A 20 20.45 12.21 18.14
C ASN A 20 19.01 11.80 17.83
N CYS A 21 18.11 12.79 17.80
CA CYS A 21 16.82 12.69 17.17
C CYS A 21 17.01 12.80 15.65
N PHE A 22 16.30 12.00 14.88
CA PHE A 22 16.20 12.19 13.44
C PHE A 22 14.75 12.06 12.98
N TYR A 23 14.40 12.82 11.97
CA TYR A 23 13.10 12.71 11.32
C TYR A 23 13.20 11.69 10.18
N ALA A 24 12.38 10.63 10.25
CA ALA A 24 12.19 9.73 9.12
C ALA A 24 11.20 10.31 8.10
N VAL A 25 10.25 11.14 8.59
CA VAL A 25 9.33 11.95 7.80
C VAL A 25 9.23 13.31 8.49
N LYS A 26 9.28 14.40 7.72
CA LYS A 26 9.31 15.76 8.26
C LYS A 26 8.37 16.67 7.47
N ASP A 27 7.34 17.16 8.13
CA ASP A 27 6.38 18.13 7.63
C ASP A 27 5.77 17.78 6.23
N VAL A 28 5.37 16.51 6.06
CA VAL A 28 4.84 16.03 4.78
C VAL A 28 3.33 16.23 4.72
N SER A 29 2.87 16.93 3.67
CA SER A 29 1.45 17.03 3.31
C SER A 29 1.22 16.41 1.94
N LEU A 30 0.23 15.52 1.84
CA LEU A 30 -0.07 14.74 0.64
C LEU A 30 -1.58 14.49 0.54
N ALA A 31 -2.11 14.53 -0.68
CA ALA A 31 -3.49 14.17 -0.97
C ALA A 31 -3.55 13.08 -2.03
N LEU A 32 -4.33 12.03 -1.76
CA LEU A 32 -4.65 10.97 -2.71
C LEU A 32 -6.10 11.12 -3.14
N ASN A 33 -6.34 11.26 -4.43
CA ASN A 33 -7.68 11.43 -4.98
C ASN A 33 -8.21 10.10 -5.53
N SER A 34 -9.53 9.92 -5.42
CA SER A 34 -10.22 8.79 -6.04
C SER A 34 -10.02 8.80 -7.56
N GLY A 35 -9.78 7.64 -8.14
CA GLY A 35 -9.54 7.49 -9.57
C GLY A 35 -8.14 7.87 -10.04
N GLU A 36 -7.22 8.19 -9.12
CA GLU A 36 -5.86 8.61 -9.45
C GLU A 36 -4.80 7.65 -8.89
N VAL A 37 -3.73 7.49 -9.66
CA VAL A 37 -2.51 6.80 -9.25
C VAL A 37 -1.46 7.85 -8.89
N THR A 38 -0.99 7.80 -7.67
CA THR A 38 0.14 8.60 -7.17
C THR A 38 1.34 7.70 -6.98
N VAL A 39 2.50 8.09 -7.51
CA VAL A 39 3.77 7.39 -7.27
C VAL A 39 4.67 8.22 -6.39
N LEU A 40 5.18 7.61 -5.34
CA LEU A 40 6.17 8.20 -4.44
C LEU A 40 7.53 7.56 -4.67
N MET A 41 8.41 8.31 -5.29
CA MET A 41 9.78 7.89 -5.60
C MET A 41 10.77 8.35 -4.54
N GLY A 42 11.92 7.69 -4.46
CA GLY A 42 13.02 8.11 -3.60
C GLY A 42 13.99 6.97 -3.30
N ARG A 43 15.19 7.33 -2.83
CA ARG A 43 16.22 6.36 -2.46
C ARG A 43 15.79 5.50 -1.27
N SER A 44 16.43 4.34 -1.09
CA SER A 44 16.27 3.55 0.14
C SER A 44 16.62 4.41 1.36
N GLY A 45 15.80 4.32 2.42
CA GLY A 45 15.98 5.12 3.63
C GLY A 45 15.47 6.56 3.56
N SER A 46 14.84 7.01 2.46
CA SER A 46 14.28 8.38 2.36
C SER A 46 13.00 8.61 3.18
N GLY A 47 12.41 7.57 3.78
CA GLY A 47 11.21 7.69 4.64
C GLY A 47 9.90 7.21 4.01
N LYS A 48 9.90 6.71 2.77
CA LYS A 48 8.69 6.30 2.01
C LYS A 48 7.84 5.27 2.74
N THR A 49 8.43 4.16 3.19
CA THR A 49 7.74 3.11 3.96
C THR A 49 7.19 3.66 5.28
N THR A 50 7.92 4.56 5.95
CA THR A 50 7.45 5.22 7.16
C THR A 50 6.22 6.09 6.89
N LEU A 51 6.24 6.86 5.81
CA LEU A 51 5.10 7.66 5.37
C LEU A 51 3.90 6.74 5.04
N LEU A 52 4.12 5.68 4.26
CA LEU A 52 3.06 4.71 3.92
C LEU A 52 2.45 4.08 5.18
N HIS A 53 3.25 3.70 6.18
CA HIS A 53 2.76 3.16 7.45
C HIS A 53 1.94 4.19 8.25
N MET A 54 2.29 5.48 8.19
CA MET A 54 1.46 6.53 8.80
C MET A 54 0.14 6.71 8.04
N LEU A 55 0.16 6.71 6.69
CA LEU A 55 -1.05 6.81 5.87
C LEU A 55 -1.99 5.62 6.08
N SER A 56 -1.45 4.44 6.34
CA SER A 56 -2.23 3.20 6.55
C SER A 56 -2.76 3.01 7.98
N GLY A 57 -2.46 3.92 8.91
CA GLY A 57 -2.85 3.74 10.32
C GLY A 57 -2.07 2.66 11.05
N LEU A 58 -0.91 2.22 10.52
CA LEU A 58 -0.02 1.25 11.17
C LEU A 58 1.00 1.92 12.10
N LEU A 59 1.31 3.18 11.85
CA LEU A 59 2.31 3.93 12.61
C LEU A 59 1.78 5.31 12.94
N THR A 60 1.55 5.59 14.23
CA THR A 60 1.11 6.90 14.69
C THR A 60 2.16 7.97 14.37
N PRO A 61 1.83 9.09 13.73
CA PRO A 61 2.75 10.19 13.52
C PRO A 61 3.16 10.83 14.86
N THR A 62 4.32 11.49 14.90
CA THR A 62 4.70 12.33 16.03
C THR A 62 3.94 13.65 15.99
N GLU A 63 3.71 14.17 14.78
CA GLU A 63 2.95 15.40 14.53
C GLU A 63 2.14 15.25 13.24
N GLY A 64 1.09 16.07 13.11
CA GLY A 64 0.21 16.09 11.94
C GLY A 64 -0.97 15.12 12.06
N LYS A 65 -1.75 15.02 10.99
CA LYS A 65 -2.99 14.23 10.94
C LYS A 65 -3.14 13.49 9.61
N VAL A 66 -3.85 12.36 9.67
CA VAL A 66 -4.30 11.62 8.49
C VAL A 66 -5.81 11.57 8.48
N TRP A 67 -6.40 11.94 7.38
CA TRP A 67 -7.84 11.93 7.14
C TRP A 67 -8.18 10.93 6.05
N LEU A 68 -9.15 10.06 6.33
CA LEU A 68 -9.79 9.22 5.32
C LEU A 68 -11.23 9.74 5.12
N GLY A 69 -11.48 10.41 4.00
CA GLY A 69 -12.66 11.27 3.88
C GLY A 69 -12.67 12.32 4.98
N ASP A 70 -13.73 12.31 5.82
CA ASP A 70 -13.89 13.20 6.98
C ASP A 70 -13.45 12.56 8.30
N THR A 71 -12.89 11.34 8.28
CA THR A 71 -12.49 10.60 9.48
C THR A 71 -11.03 10.87 9.82
N ASP A 72 -10.75 11.42 11.02
CA ASP A 72 -9.39 11.49 11.59
C ASP A 72 -8.97 10.07 11.98
N VAL A 73 -8.01 9.50 11.24
CA VAL A 73 -7.55 8.11 11.39
C VAL A 73 -7.00 7.84 12.79
N TYR A 74 -6.26 8.78 13.34
CA TYR A 74 -5.62 8.64 14.66
C TYR A 74 -6.47 9.18 15.81
N GLY A 75 -7.63 9.77 15.53
CA GLY A 75 -8.67 10.07 16.51
C GLY A 75 -9.51 8.85 16.91
N LEU A 76 -9.38 7.74 16.17
CA LEU A 76 -10.11 6.50 16.43
C LEU A 76 -9.47 5.67 17.54
N ASN A 77 -10.28 4.89 18.27
CA ASN A 77 -9.77 3.83 19.13
C ASN A 77 -9.29 2.62 18.31
N ASP A 78 -8.50 1.72 18.91
CA ASP A 78 -7.89 0.57 18.22
C ASP A 78 -8.89 -0.31 17.46
N LYS A 79 -10.07 -0.54 18.02
CA LYS A 79 -11.11 -1.37 17.38
C LYS A 79 -11.65 -0.69 16.13
N ALA A 80 -11.96 0.59 16.21
CA ALA A 80 -12.47 1.39 15.07
C ALA A 80 -11.39 1.56 14.00
N LEU A 81 -10.13 1.80 14.39
CA LEU A 81 -8.99 1.90 13.49
C LEU A 81 -8.72 0.58 12.76
N SER A 82 -8.77 -0.55 13.47
CA SER A 82 -8.61 -1.88 12.87
C SER A 82 -9.71 -2.19 11.86
N ARG A 83 -10.96 -1.81 12.18
CA ARG A 83 -12.08 -1.95 11.26
C ARG A 83 -11.92 -1.06 10.02
N LEU A 84 -11.54 0.21 10.22
CA LEU A 84 -11.29 1.15 9.12
C LEU A 84 -10.21 0.61 8.17
N ARG A 85 -9.08 0.11 8.70
CA ARG A 85 -8.02 -0.50 7.89
C ARG A 85 -8.53 -1.68 7.08
N ASN A 86 -9.30 -2.57 7.71
CA ASN A 86 -9.80 -3.76 7.04
C ASN A 86 -10.82 -3.44 5.93
N GLU A 87 -11.69 -2.44 6.15
CA GLU A 87 -12.80 -2.15 5.24
C GLU A 87 -12.44 -1.12 4.16
N LYS A 88 -11.49 -0.21 4.43
CA LYS A 88 -11.25 0.97 3.58
C LYS A 88 -9.85 1.01 2.97
N LEU A 89 -8.88 0.32 3.56
CA LEU A 89 -7.49 0.39 3.13
C LEU A 89 -6.98 -0.96 2.65
N GLY A 90 -6.47 -1.00 1.42
CA GLY A 90 -5.73 -2.12 0.87
C GLY A 90 -4.24 -1.86 1.02
N VAL A 91 -3.57 -2.51 1.98
CA VAL A 91 -2.13 -2.34 2.17
C VAL A 91 -1.38 -3.51 1.56
N ILE A 92 -0.46 -3.20 0.65
CA ILE A 92 0.45 -4.14 0.02
C ILE A 92 1.85 -3.87 0.61
N PRO A 93 2.31 -4.67 1.58
CA PRO A 93 3.58 -4.41 2.27
C PRO A 93 4.78 -4.83 1.44
N GLN A 94 5.93 -4.24 1.70
CA GLN A 94 7.21 -4.74 1.22
C GLN A 94 7.53 -6.08 1.90
N GLY A 95 7.87 -7.10 1.13
CA GLY A 95 8.26 -8.42 1.65
C GLY A 95 7.11 -9.41 1.81
N ARG A 96 7.45 -10.55 2.41
CA ARG A 96 6.54 -11.70 2.55
C ARG A 96 5.51 -11.44 3.65
N SER A 97 4.24 -11.60 3.33
CA SER A 97 3.11 -11.39 4.26
C SER A 97 2.07 -12.52 4.21
N ALA A 98 2.44 -13.66 3.63
CA ALA A 98 1.59 -14.84 3.57
C ALA A 98 1.51 -15.55 4.94
N ILE A 99 0.38 -16.16 5.23
CA ILE A 99 0.19 -17.10 6.34
C ILE A 99 0.49 -18.49 5.79
N ASP A 100 1.54 -19.11 6.25
CA ASP A 100 2.11 -20.35 5.69
C ASP A 100 1.20 -21.58 5.81
N THR A 101 0.22 -21.55 6.69
CA THR A 101 -0.75 -22.63 6.95
C THR A 101 -2.06 -22.50 6.16
N LEU A 102 -2.18 -21.48 5.33
CA LEU A 102 -3.34 -21.20 4.48
C LEU A 102 -2.95 -21.29 3.01
N THR A 103 -3.84 -21.81 2.16
CA THR A 103 -3.65 -21.76 0.70
C THR A 103 -3.60 -20.33 0.18
N ALA A 104 -3.24 -20.14 -1.09
CA ALA A 104 -3.23 -18.81 -1.71
C ALA A 104 -4.61 -18.15 -1.66
N LEU A 105 -5.67 -18.89 -2.00
CA LEU A 105 -7.04 -18.38 -1.95
C LEU A 105 -7.47 -18.03 -0.52
N GLU A 106 -7.18 -18.88 0.45
CA GLU A 106 -7.48 -18.63 1.87
C GLU A 106 -6.74 -17.41 2.40
N ASN A 107 -5.48 -17.20 2.00
CA ASN A 107 -4.72 -15.99 2.30
C ASN A 107 -5.41 -14.72 1.76
N ILE A 108 -5.98 -14.79 0.56
CA ILE A 108 -6.69 -13.66 -0.07
C ILE A 108 -8.01 -13.36 0.67
N LEU A 109 -8.72 -14.39 1.10
CA LEU A 109 -10.01 -14.26 1.80
C LEU A 109 -9.87 -13.91 3.29
N LEU A 110 -8.69 -14.13 3.87
CA LEU A 110 -8.44 -13.96 5.31
C LEU A 110 -8.90 -12.61 5.89
N PRO A 111 -8.65 -11.44 5.27
CA PRO A 111 -9.09 -10.17 5.84
C PRO A 111 -10.60 -10.08 5.99
N ALA A 112 -11.39 -10.62 5.05
CA ALA A 112 -12.85 -10.68 5.16
C ALA A 112 -13.29 -11.59 6.32
N GLN A 113 -12.67 -12.76 6.45
CA GLN A 113 -12.96 -13.71 7.52
C GLN A 113 -12.65 -13.12 8.90
N LEU A 114 -11.53 -12.38 9.04
CA LEU A 114 -11.20 -11.68 10.28
C LEU A 114 -12.20 -10.56 10.61
N ALA A 115 -12.87 -10.00 9.61
CA ALA A 115 -13.98 -9.06 9.79
C ALA A 115 -15.33 -9.72 10.06
N GLY A 116 -15.38 -11.06 10.17
CA GLY A 116 -16.62 -11.82 10.36
C GLY A 116 -17.46 -11.96 9.08
N LYS A 117 -16.88 -11.76 7.90
CA LYS A 117 -17.51 -11.89 6.58
C LYS A 117 -17.01 -13.18 5.91
N ALA A 118 -17.82 -13.81 5.06
CA ALA A 118 -17.40 -15.02 4.32
C ALA A 118 -16.27 -14.73 3.31
N GLY A 119 -16.17 -13.51 2.84
CA GLY A 119 -15.33 -13.12 1.72
C GLY A 119 -16.00 -13.42 0.37
N ASP A 120 -15.59 -12.70 -0.65
CA ASP A 120 -16.07 -12.87 -2.02
C ASP A 120 -15.06 -13.73 -2.80
N ILE A 121 -15.39 -15.03 -2.95
CA ILE A 121 -14.53 -16.01 -3.66
C ILE A 121 -14.43 -15.66 -5.14
N GLU A 122 -15.49 -15.19 -5.77
CA GLU A 122 -15.53 -14.81 -7.18
C GLU A 122 -14.61 -13.61 -7.42
N ALA A 123 -14.73 -12.55 -6.60
CA ALA A 123 -13.85 -11.41 -6.66
C ALA A 123 -12.37 -11.79 -6.41
N ALA A 124 -12.11 -12.67 -5.44
CA ALA A 124 -10.76 -13.18 -5.17
C ALA A 124 -10.17 -13.88 -6.39
N ARG A 125 -10.93 -14.79 -7.04
CA ARG A 125 -10.50 -15.50 -8.25
C ARG A 125 -10.31 -14.55 -9.44
N CYS A 126 -11.18 -13.56 -9.63
CA CYS A 126 -11.00 -12.54 -10.66
C CYS A 126 -9.67 -11.79 -10.49
N TRP A 127 -9.32 -11.39 -9.27
CA TRP A 127 -8.03 -10.73 -9.02
C TRP A 127 -6.85 -11.68 -9.20
N MET A 128 -6.98 -12.96 -8.81
CA MET A 128 -5.95 -13.96 -9.08
C MET A 128 -5.73 -14.15 -10.59
N ALA A 129 -6.80 -14.23 -11.39
CA ALA A 129 -6.72 -14.35 -12.85
C ALA A 129 -6.06 -13.11 -13.48
N ALA A 130 -6.48 -11.89 -13.08
CA ALA A 130 -5.88 -10.65 -13.55
C ALA A 130 -4.37 -10.58 -13.26
N LEU A 131 -3.95 -11.13 -12.11
CA LEU A 131 -2.55 -11.20 -11.70
C LEU A 131 -1.81 -12.47 -12.18
N GLY A 132 -2.48 -13.35 -12.97
CA GLY A 132 -1.87 -14.53 -13.57
C GLY A 132 -1.52 -15.64 -12.58
N ILE A 133 -2.22 -15.73 -11.45
CA ILE A 133 -1.98 -16.72 -10.38
C ILE A 133 -3.23 -17.56 -10.03
N GLU A 134 -4.28 -17.57 -10.87
CA GLU A 134 -5.51 -18.30 -10.58
C GLU A 134 -5.28 -19.81 -10.42
N HIS A 135 -4.36 -20.38 -11.20
CA HIS A 135 -3.97 -21.78 -11.15
C HIS A 135 -3.29 -22.19 -9.82
N LEU A 136 -2.91 -21.23 -9.00
CA LEU A 136 -2.27 -21.43 -7.69
C LEU A 136 -3.25 -21.31 -6.52
N SER A 137 -4.56 -21.29 -6.77
CA SER A 137 -5.58 -21.07 -5.72
C SER A 137 -5.45 -21.99 -4.52
N ASP A 138 -5.12 -23.26 -4.77
CA ASP A 138 -5.01 -24.31 -3.74
C ASP A 138 -3.55 -24.55 -3.29
N ALA A 139 -2.58 -23.84 -3.87
CA ALA A 139 -1.17 -23.95 -3.51
C ALA A 139 -0.86 -23.32 -2.16
N MET A 140 0.06 -23.93 -1.42
CA MET A 140 0.57 -23.37 -0.16
C MET A 140 1.65 -22.33 -0.42
N PRO A 141 1.83 -21.32 0.45
CA PRO A 141 2.86 -20.29 0.27
C PRO A 141 4.30 -20.80 0.07
N ALA A 142 4.60 -21.99 0.58
CA ALA A 142 5.92 -22.62 0.40
C ALA A 142 6.14 -23.12 -1.04
N GLU A 143 5.09 -23.29 -1.83
CA GLU A 143 5.12 -23.75 -3.22
C GLU A 143 5.17 -22.58 -4.22
N LEU A 144 4.96 -21.34 -3.74
CA LEU A 144 4.97 -20.13 -4.55
C LEU A 144 6.34 -19.49 -4.61
N SER A 145 6.73 -19.01 -5.79
CA SER A 145 7.87 -18.12 -5.97
C SER A 145 7.66 -16.76 -5.28
N GLY A 146 8.73 -15.99 -5.09
CA GLY A 146 8.65 -14.65 -4.51
C GLY A 146 7.69 -13.72 -5.28
N GLY A 147 7.73 -13.78 -6.61
CA GLY A 147 6.84 -13.00 -7.47
C GLY A 147 5.37 -13.42 -7.37
N GLU A 148 5.08 -14.73 -7.23
CA GLU A 148 3.71 -15.24 -7.02
C GLU A 148 3.17 -14.85 -5.65
N LEU A 149 3.99 -14.92 -4.60
CA LEU A 149 3.64 -14.43 -3.26
C LEU A 149 3.32 -12.93 -3.26
N ARG A 150 4.09 -12.15 -4.05
CA ARG A 150 3.83 -10.71 -4.22
C ARG A 150 2.48 -10.46 -4.88
N ARG A 151 2.19 -11.16 -6.00
CA ARG A 151 0.92 -11.04 -6.71
C ARG A 151 -0.27 -11.53 -5.86
N MET A 152 -0.08 -12.57 -5.05
CA MET A 152 -1.09 -13.01 -4.07
C MET A 152 -1.38 -11.92 -3.02
N ALA A 153 -0.36 -11.23 -2.50
CA ALA A 153 -0.54 -10.14 -1.54
C ALA A 153 -1.30 -8.95 -2.17
N ILE A 154 -1.09 -8.67 -3.46
CA ILE A 154 -1.84 -7.66 -4.22
C ILE A 154 -3.31 -8.11 -4.37
N ALA A 155 -3.58 -9.36 -4.79
CA ALA A 155 -4.93 -9.90 -4.89
C ALA A 155 -5.67 -9.81 -3.54
N ARG A 156 -4.99 -10.14 -2.43
CA ARG A 156 -5.54 -10.01 -1.07
C ARG A 156 -5.97 -8.59 -0.72
N ALA A 157 -5.17 -7.59 -1.08
CA ALA A 157 -5.49 -6.20 -0.82
C ALA A 157 -6.68 -5.73 -1.67
N LEU A 158 -6.75 -6.16 -2.94
CA LEU A 158 -7.79 -5.76 -3.89
C LEU A 158 -9.14 -6.43 -3.63
N ALA A 159 -9.15 -7.69 -3.17
CA ALA A 159 -10.36 -8.48 -2.92
C ALA A 159 -11.28 -7.87 -1.84
N GLN A 160 -10.76 -7.01 -0.98
CA GLN A 160 -11.55 -6.29 0.04
C GLN A 160 -12.27 -5.06 -0.51
N ALA A 161 -12.15 -4.75 -1.81
CA ALA A 161 -12.70 -3.56 -2.45
C ALA A 161 -12.39 -2.25 -1.68
N PRO A 162 -11.11 -1.99 -1.34
CA PRO A 162 -10.73 -0.83 -0.54
C PRO A 162 -10.97 0.49 -1.29
N GLU A 163 -11.18 1.58 -0.56
CA GLU A 163 -11.25 2.94 -1.13
C GLU A 163 -9.85 3.48 -1.50
N VAL A 164 -8.83 3.07 -0.73
CA VAL A 164 -7.45 3.49 -0.92
C VAL A 164 -6.53 2.28 -0.92
N ILE A 165 -5.63 2.20 -1.90
CA ILE A 165 -4.60 1.18 -2.02
C ILE A 165 -3.24 1.84 -1.74
N LEU A 166 -2.49 1.27 -0.81
CA LEU A 166 -1.16 1.72 -0.41
C LEU A 166 -0.16 0.58 -0.67
N ALA A 167 0.63 0.69 -1.72
CA ALA A 167 1.54 -0.35 -2.18
C ALA A 167 3.01 0.04 -1.94
N ASP A 168 3.72 -0.75 -1.15
CA ASP A 168 5.16 -0.56 -0.88
C ASP A 168 5.97 -1.53 -1.74
N GLU A 169 6.67 -0.98 -2.75
CA GLU A 169 7.49 -1.71 -3.73
C GLU A 169 6.73 -2.91 -4.36
N PRO A 170 5.54 -2.69 -4.97
CA PRO A 170 4.68 -3.80 -5.43
C PRO A 170 5.29 -4.62 -6.56
N THR A 171 6.27 -4.08 -7.27
CA THR A 171 6.96 -4.70 -8.42
C THR A 171 8.35 -5.23 -8.08
N GLY A 172 8.78 -5.11 -6.84
CA GLY A 172 10.09 -5.63 -6.42
C GLY A 172 10.22 -7.14 -6.69
N ASP A 173 11.35 -7.55 -7.25
CA ASP A 173 11.68 -8.94 -7.61
C ASP A 173 10.78 -9.58 -8.69
N LEU A 174 10.04 -8.78 -9.47
CA LEU A 174 9.27 -9.23 -10.63
C LEU A 174 10.07 -9.02 -11.92
N ASP A 175 9.82 -9.90 -12.91
CA ASP A 175 10.24 -9.68 -14.29
C ASP A 175 9.40 -8.57 -14.95
N ASP A 176 9.81 -8.14 -16.14
CA ASP A 176 9.18 -7.03 -16.87
C ASP A 176 7.70 -7.30 -17.17
N GLU A 177 7.34 -8.53 -17.58
CA GLU A 177 5.95 -8.91 -17.90
C GLU A 177 5.03 -8.83 -16.67
N ASN A 178 5.51 -9.38 -15.53
CA ASN A 178 4.75 -9.35 -14.30
C ASN A 178 4.73 -7.95 -13.67
N THR A 179 5.77 -7.14 -13.86
CA THR A 179 5.80 -5.72 -13.48
C THR A 179 4.73 -4.93 -14.22
N GLU A 180 4.67 -5.04 -15.56
CA GLU A 180 3.64 -4.39 -16.38
C GLU A 180 2.23 -4.84 -15.97
N ARG A 181 2.03 -6.14 -15.74
CA ARG A 181 0.76 -6.71 -15.28
C ARG A 181 0.30 -6.09 -13.97
N VAL A 182 1.18 -6.05 -12.97
CA VAL A 182 0.87 -5.50 -11.64
C VAL A 182 0.55 -4.01 -11.72
N LEU A 183 1.35 -3.23 -12.43
CA LEU A 183 1.12 -1.78 -12.59
C LEU A 183 -0.17 -1.49 -13.34
N THR A 184 -0.49 -2.30 -14.37
CA THR A 184 -1.76 -2.22 -15.12
C THR A 184 -2.95 -2.51 -14.19
N VAL A 185 -2.90 -3.60 -13.40
CA VAL A 185 -3.96 -3.95 -12.44
C VAL A 185 -4.18 -2.84 -11.41
N LEU A 186 -3.12 -2.25 -10.87
CA LEU A 186 -3.24 -1.16 -9.90
C LEU A 186 -3.81 0.12 -10.54
N ARG A 187 -3.41 0.44 -11.78
CA ARG A 187 -3.96 1.56 -12.53
C ARG A 187 -5.44 1.34 -12.85
N ASP A 188 -5.81 0.15 -13.27
CA ASP A 188 -7.20 -0.17 -13.61
C ASP A 188 -8.10 -0.16 -12.38
N ALA A 189 -7.60 -0.60 -11.22
CA ALA A 189 -8.27 -0.44 -9.93
C ALA A 189 -8.51 1.04 -9.58
N ALA A 190 -7.62 1.96 -9.95
CA ALA A 190 -7.86 3.38 -9.83
C ALA A 190 -8.90 3.87 -10.85
N LYS A 191 -8.68 3.63 -12.13
CA LYS A 191 -9.46 4.25 -13.22
C LYS A 191 -10.87 3.69 -13.35
N SER A 192 -11.04 2.38 -13.22
CA SER A 192 -12.33 1.71 -13.42
C SER A 192 -13.16 1.64 -12.16
N ASP A 193 -12.51 1.41 -10.99
CA ASP A 193 -13.20 1.24 -9.72
C ASP A 193 -13.22 2.52 -8.88
N GLY A 194 -12.56 3.60 -9.34
CA GLY A 194 -12.53 4.89 -8.65
C GLY A 194 -11.70 4.89 -7.37
N ARG A 195 -10.79 3.93 -7.17
CA ARG A 195 -9.94 3.86 -5.97
C ARG A 195 -8.82 4.89 -6.02
N ALA A 196 -8.36 5.35 -4.86
CA ALA A 196 -7.10 6.09 -4.78
C ALA A 196 -5.93 5.12 -4.63
N VAL A 197 -4.88 5.26 -5.43
CA VAL A 197 -3.73 4.35 -5.40
C VAL A 197 -2.46 5.13 -5.12
N LEU A 198 -1.71 4.73 -4.08
CA LEU A 198 -0.35 5.18 -3.83
C LEU A 198 0.61 4.00 -4.06
N ILE A 199 1.57 4.18 -4.97
CA ILE A 199 2.67 3.25 -5.20
C ILE A 199 3.95 3.89 -4.70
N VAL A 200 4.59 3.26 -3.74
CA VAL A 200 5.96 3.60 -3.32
C VAL A 200 6.91 2.74 -4.13
N SER A 201 7.81 3.37 -4.88
CA SER A 201 8.81 2.65 -5.66
C SER A 201 10.10 3.44 -5.82
N HIS A 202 11.19 2.74 -6.06
CA HIS A 202 12.46 3.32 -6.54
C HIS A 202 12.63 3.15 -8.06
N ASP A 203 11.72 2.38 -8.69
CA ASP A 203 11.72 2.12 -10.13
C ASP A 203 10.96 3.22 -10.88
N SER A 204 11.60 3.77 -11.93
CA SER A 204 11.01 4.79 -12.80
C SER A 204 9.87 4.25 -13.67
N GLU A 205 9.76 2.93 -13.85
CA GLU A 205 8.68 2.33 -14.64
C GLU A 205 7.30 2.61 -14.03
N ALA A 206 7.19 2.56 -12.71
CA ALA A 206 5.95 2.89 -12.01
C ALA A 206 5.42 4.30 -12.33
N ALA A 207 6.33 5.26 -12.60
CA ALA A 207 5.96 6.64 -12.94
C ALA A 207 5.15 6.74 -14.25
N ARG A 208 5.30 5.77 -15.18
CA ARG A 208 4.55 5.75 -16.47
C ARG A 208 3.06 5.49 -16.28
N TYR A 209 2.68 4.92 -15.15
CA TYR A 209 1.29 4.59 -14.80
C TYR A 209 0.65 5.63 -13.88
N ALA A 210 1.40 6.66 -13.47
CA ALA A 210 0.99 7.65 -12.49
C ALA A 210 0.31 8.88 -13.11
N ASP A 211 -0.70 9.39 -12.42
CA ASP A 211 -1.24 10.74 -12.64
C ASP A 211 -0.38 11.78 -11.92
N HIS A 212 0.25 11.39 -10.81
CA HIS A 212 1.09 12.26 -9.98
C HIS A 212 2.34 11.53 -9.51
N VAL A 213 3.49 12.17 -9.65
CA VAL A 213 4.77 11.66 -9.15
C VAL A 213 5.33 12.64 -8.12
N TYR A 214 5.61 12.13 -6.93
CA TYR A 214 6.33 12.85 -5.89
C TYR A 214 7.70 12.23 -5.67
N ARG A 215 8.64 13.03 -5.19
CA ARG A 215 9.95 12.55 -4.79
C ARG A 215 10.16 12.80 -3.31
N MET A 216 10.61 11.77 -2.60
CA MET A 216 10.96 11.87 -1.19
C MET A 216 12.46 11.76 -1.01
N ASP A 217 13.04 12.73 -0.28
CA ASP A 217 14.46 12.74 0.07
C ASP A 217 14.63 13.25 1.50
N GLY A 218 15.48 12.58 2.30
CA GLY A 218 15.76 12.96 3.68
C GLY A 218 14.55 13.15 4.59
N GLY A 219 13.42 12.46 4.31
CA GLY A 219 12.17 12.59 5.08
C GLY A 219 11.24 13.70 4.61
N GLU A 220 11.64 14.51 3.64
CA GLU A 220 10.84 15.62 3.09
C GLU A 220 10.28 15.23 1.71
N LEU A 221 9.09 15.75 1.40
CA LEU A 221 8.44 15.56 0.10
C LEU A 221 8.82 16.71 -0.83
N GLY A 222 9.46 16.38 -1.96
CA GLY A 222 9.75 17.34 -3.01
C GLY A 222 8.51 17.68 -3.86
N GLU A 223 8.68 18.66 -4.76
CA GLU A 223 7.60 19.13 -5.63
C GLU A 223 6.97 17.99 -6.44
N LYS A 224 5.67 18.15 -6.68
CA LYS A 224 4.86 17.26 -7.51
C LYS A 224 5.29 17.39 -8.98
N HIS A 225 5.85 16.33 -9.56
CA HIS A 225 6.08 16.25 -10.99
C HIS A 225 4.85 15.58 -11.66
N ILE A 226 4.34 16.20 -12.73
CA ILE A 226 3.35 15.57 -13.61
C ILE A 226 4.17 14.79 -14.65
N PRO A 227 3.92 13.48 -14.86
CA PRO A 227 4.59 12.74 -15.94
C PRO A 227 4.25 13.38 -17.28
N LEU A 228 5.26 13.53 -18.13
CA LEU A 228 5.09 14.00 -19.53
C LEU A 228 4.54 12.91 -20.41
#